data_7463ff0002fa24f40a59e46ccb2f634b
#
_entry.id   7463ff0002fa24f40a59e46ccb2f634b
#
_cell.length_a   1.000
_cell.length_b   1.000
_cell.length_c   1.000
_cell.angle_alpha   90.00
_cell.angle_beta   90.00
_cell.angle_gamma   90.00
#
_symmetry.space_group_name_H-M   'P 1'
#
loop_
_entity.id
_entity.type
_entity.pdbx_description
1 polymer ?
#
loop_
_entity_poly.entity_id
_entity_poly.type
_entity_poly.pdbx_seq_one_letter_code
_entity_poly.pdbx_strand_id
1 'polypeptide(L)'
;MYEAVCRGMIEAGWPESRVLDVVVSLECFILGAALDHVAPDDMLDPGDDEGAAHFVAAYAARPGGSSGRRPTDLVFEMGLEAMLAGLTASYHQLKGDS
;
A
#
# COMPACT_ATOMS: atom_id res chain seq x y z
N MET A 1 17.64 10.25 10.06
CA MET A 1 16.51 9.30 10.02
C MET A 1 16.85 8.03 9.25
N TYR A 2 17.34 8.15 8.04
CA TYR A 2 17.66 6.96 7.24
C TYR A 2 18.76 6.09 7.83
N GLU A 3 19.74 6.68 8.48
CA GLU A 3 20.86 5.92 9.03
C GLU A 3 20.39 4.87 10.04
N ALA A 4 19.54 5.24 10.98
CA ALA A 4 19.05 4.32 12.00
C ALA A 4 18.18 3.20 11.39
N VAL A 5 17.32 3.55 10.44
CA VAL A 5 16.46 2.58 9.78
C VAL A 5 17.28 1.59 8.96
N CYS A 6 18.22 2.08 8.18
CA CYS A 6 19.08 1.23 7.36
C CYS A 6 19.92 0.28 8.23
N ARG A 7 20.49 0.79 9.32
CA ARG A 7 21.26 -0.04 10.23
C ARG A 7 20.40 -1.16 10.82
N GLY A 8 19.21 -0.82 11.29
CA GLY A 8 18.29 -1.81 11.85
C GLY A 8 17.90 -2.89 10.85
N MET A 9 17.66 -2.50 9.61
CA MET A 9 17.29 -3.45 8.57
C MET A 9 18.44 -4.38 8.19
N ILE A 10 19.65 -3.84 8.10
CA ILE A 10 20.84 -4.63 7.82
C ILE A 10 21.08 -5.63 8.96
N GLU A 11 20.96 -5.17 10.20
CA GLU A 11 21.08 -6.05 11.37
C GLU A 11 20.01 -7.15 11.37
N ALA A 12 18.82 -6.85 10.85
CA ALA A 12 17.74 -7.83 10.75
C ALA A 12 17.95 -8.84 9.62
N GLY A 13 18.93 -8.63 8.75
CA GLY A 13 19.27 -9.58 7.70
C GLY A 13 18.98 -9.15 6.28
N TRP A 14 18.51 -7.92 6.07
CA TRP A 14 18.32 -7.42 4.70
C TRP A 14 19.67 -7.16 4.03
N PRO A 15 19.82 -7.52 2.74
CA PRO A 15 21.05 -7.17 2.01
C PRO A 15 21.20 -5.65 1.90
N GLU A 16 22.41 -5.16 2.13
CA GLU A 16 22.70 -3.72 2.04
C GLU A 16 22.23 -3.11 0.72
N SER A 17 22.38 -3.86 -0.37
CA SER A 17 22.03 -3.39 -1.71
C SER A 17 20.53 -3.16 -1.92
N ARG A 18 19.68 -3.68 -1.04
CA ARG A 18 18.23 -3.61 -1.20
C ARG A 18 17.53 -2.76 -0.14
N VAL A 19 18.25 -2.37 0.89
CA VAL A 19 17.65 -1.68 2.04
C VAL A 19 16.96 -0.38 1.62
N LEU A 20 17.62 0.45 0.83
CA LEU A 20 16.99 1.73 0.43
C LEU A 20 15.79 1.52 -0.47
N ASP A 21 15.82 0.51 -1.34
CA ASP A 21 14.66 0.21 -2.18
C ASP A 21 13.44 -0.15 -1.32
N VAL A 22 13.65 -0.92 -0.27
CA VAL A 22 12.56 -1.30 0.64
C VAL A 22 12.02 -0.08 1.39
N VAL A 23 12.91 0.72 1.96
CA VAL A 23 12.52 1.91 2.73
C VAL A 23 11.77 2.90 1.86
N VAL A 24 12.30 3.19 0.68
CA VAL A 24 11.68 4.15 -0.24
C VAL A 24 10.34 3.62 -0.76
N SER A 25 10.24 2.32 -1.02
CA SER A 25 8.96 1.72 -1.43
C SER A 25 7.87 1.93 -0.38
N LEU A 26 8.21 1.73 0.89
CA LEU A 26 7.28 1.98 1.99
C LEU A 26 6.91 3.45 2.09
N GLU A 27 7.89 4.34 1.93
CA GLU A 27 7.61 5.78 1.94
C GLU A 27 6.66 6.18 0.81
N CYS A 28 6.89 5.66 -0.40
CA CYS A 28 6.01 5.95 -1.54
C CYS A 28 4.58 5.50 -1.26
N PHE A 29 4.42 4.31 -0.67
CA PHE A 29 3.09 3.81 -0.30
C PHE A 29 2.42 4.73 0.72
N ILE A 30 3.14 5.10 1.77
CA ILE A 30 2.58 5.93 2.85
C ILE A 30 2.21 7.32 2.32
N LEU A 31 3.07 7.93 1.51
CA LEU A 31 2.80 9.26 0.94
C LEU A 31 1.61 9.23 -0.01
N GLY A 32 1.52 8.20 -0.86
CA GLY A 32 0.38 8.03 -1.75
C GLY A 32 -0.92 7.81 -0.98
N ALA A 33 -0.86 7.01 0.08
CA ALA A 33 -2.02 6.77 0.93
C ALA A 33 -2.48 8.06 1.64
N ALA A 34 -1.52 8.88 2.07
CA ALA A 34 -1.86 10.16 2.72
C ALA A 34 -2.58 11.10 1.76
N LEU A 35 -2.14 11.14 0.49
CA LEU A 35 -2.80 11.95 -0.54
C LEU A 35 -4.22 11.46 -0.80
N ASP A 36 -4.40 10.15 -0.88
CA ASP A 36 -5.72 9.55 -1.07
C ASP A 36 -6.65 9.84 0.12
N HIS A 37 -6.09 9.82 1.31
CA HIS A 37 -6.88 10.04 2.54
C HIS A 37 -7.48 11.44 2.61
N VAL A 38 -6.81 12.45 2.06
CA VAL A 38 -7.31 13.83 2.05
C VAL A 38 -8.12 14.17 0.79
N ALA A 39 -8.20 13.25 -0.17
CA ALA A 39 -9.01 13.45 -1.37
C ALA A 39 -10.50 13.34 -1.01
N PRO A 40 -11.39 14.00 -1.80
CA PRO A 40 -12.82 13.86 -1.58
C PRO A 40 -13.27 12.40 -1.69
N ASP A 41 -14.24 12.01 -0.86
CA ASP A 41 -14.72 10.63 -0.81
C ASP A 41 -15.35 10.16 -2.13
N ASP A 42 -15.88 11.11 -2.93
CA ASP A 42 -16.52 10.82 -4.22
C ASP A 42 -15.59 10.99 -5.42
N MET A 43 -14.30 11.15 -5.18
CA MET A 43 -13.32 11.41 -6.24
C MET A 43 -13.30 10.31 -7.31
N LEU A 44 -13.54 9.06 -6.90
CA LEU A 44 -13.55 7.91 -7.81
C LEU A 44 -14.94 7.57 -8.34
N ASP A 45 -15.98 8.32 -7.94
CA ASP A 45 -17.35 8.02 -8.38
C ASP A 45 -17.47 8.17 -9.89
N PRO A 46 -17.75 7.08 -10.63
CA PRO A 46 -17.85 7.15 -12.09
C PRO A 46 -19.17 7.71 -12.59
N GLY A 47 -20.14 7.99 -11.71
CA GLY A 47 -21.48 8.41 -12.11
C GLY A 47 -22.20 7.28 -12.87
N ASP A 48 -22.96 7.68 -13.91
CA ASP A 48 -23.75 6.76 -14.72
C ASP A 48 -23.15 6.55 -16.13
N ASP A 49 -21.83 6.58 -16.23
CA ASP A 49 -21.14 6.43 -17.52
C ASP A 49 -21.36 5.04 -18.11
N GLU A 50 -22.13 4.95 -19.19
CA GLU A 50 -22.42 3.69 -19.86
C GLU A 50 -21.18 3.05 -20.49
N GLY A 51 -20.18 3.85 -20.83
CA GLY A 51 -18.91 3.37 -21.37
C GLY A 51 -17.98 2.78 -20.33
N ALA A 52 -18.33 2.87 -19.05
CA ALA A 52 -17.48 2.44 -17.94
C ALA A 52 -18.20 1.42 -17.04
N ALA A 53 -18.90 0.45 -17.66
CA ALA A 53 -19.74 -0.51 -16.92
C ALA A 53 -18.97 -1.27 -15.83
N HIS A 54 -17.73 -1.67 -16.11
CA HIS A 54 -16.93 -2.40 -15.13
C HIS A 54 -16.50 -1.50 -13.97
N PHE A 55 -16.16 -0.24 -14.25
CA PHE A 55 -15.81 0.73 -13.22
C PHE A 55 -17.03 1.02 -12.32
N VAL A 56 -18.19 1.25 -12.92
CA VAL A 56 -19.43 1.49 -12.17
C VAL A 56 -19.72 0.30 -11.25
N ALA A 57 -19.64 -0.92 -11.79
CA ALA A 57 -19.90 -2.12 -11.01
C ALA A 57 -18.89 -2.29 -9.86
N ALA A 58 -17.62 -2.05 -10.13
CA ALA A 58 -16.57 -2.16 -9.13
C ALA A 58 -16.75 -1.11 -8.03
N TYR A 59 -17.10 0.11 -8.40
CA TYR A 59 -17.34 1.17 -7.42
C TYR A 59 -18.53 0.80 -6.51
N ALA A 60 -19.62 0.32 -7.11
CA ALA A 60 -20.80 -0.06 -6.34
C ALA A 60 -20.55 -1.25 -5.42
N ALA A 61 -19.63 -2.14 -5.80
CA ALA A 61 -19.30 -3.34 -5.02
C ALA A 61 -18.25 -3.09 -3.93
N ARG A 62 -17.72 -1.87 -3.82
CA ARG A 62 -16.70 -1.57 -2.80
C ARG A 62 -17.21 -1.86 -1.40
N PRO A 63 -16.38 -2.52 -0.56
CA PRO A 63 -16.75 -2.70 0.83
C PRO A 63 -16.69 -1.35 1.57
N GLY A 64 -17.52 -1.20 2.58
CA GLY A 64 -17.53 0.00 3.40
C GLY A 64 -18.92 0.40 3.80
N GLY A 65 -19.01 1.43 4.60
CA GLY A 65 -20.27 2.03 5.01
C GLY A 65 -20.96 1.38 6.19
N SER A 66 -20.99 0.07 6.29
CA SER A 66 -21.68 -0.61 7.38
C SER A 66 -20.91 -0.60 8.70
N SER A 67 -19.58 -0.43 8.65
CA SER A 67 -18.72 -0.42 9.84
C SER A 67 -18.32 0.99 10.29
N GLY A 68 -18.80 2.02 9.57
CA GLY A 68 -18.40 3.40 9.83
C GLY A 68 -17.01 3.75 9.36
N ARG A 69 -16.32 2.84 8.70
CA ARG A 69 -14.95 3.07 8.21
C ARG A 69 -15.00 3.67 6.81
N ARG A 70 -14.10 4.61 6.57
CA ARG A 70 -14.00 5.23 5.24
C ARG A 70 -13.40 4.25 4.24
N PRO A 71 -13.80 4.34 2.95
CA PRO A 71 -13.16 3.52 1.91
C PRO A 71 -11.64 3.68 1.86
N THR A 72 -11.11 4.88 2.12
CA THR A 72 -9.67 5.12 2.14
C THR A 72 -8.96 4.33 3.24
N ASP A 73 -9.62 4.11 4.38
CA ASP A 73 -9.05 3.29 5.46
C ASP A 73 -8.93 1.84 5.03
N LEU A 74 -9.96 1.33 4.33
CA LEU A 74 -9.96 -0.05 3.84
C LEU A 74 -8.91 -0.26 2.75
N VAL A 75 -8.76 0.73 1.86
CA VAL A 75 -7.72 0.70 0.82
C VAL A 75 -6.33 0.67 1.46
N PHE A 76 -6.10 1.53 2.45
CA PHE A 76 -4.81 1.56 3.15
C PHE A 76 -4.49 0.22 3.79
N GLU A 77 -5.45 -0.37 4.50
CA GLU A 77 -5.25 -1.65 5.16
C GLU A 77 -4.93 -2.76 4.16
N MET A 78 -5.70 -2.83 3.07
CA MET A 78 -5.46 -3.85 2.05
C MET A 78 -4.07 -3.70 1.43
N GLY A 79 -3.71 -2.46 1.08
CA GLY A 79 -2.41 -2.18 0.50
C GLY A 79 -1.27 -2.48 1.46
N LEU A 80 -1.42 -2.11 2.73
CA LEU A 80 -0.40 -2.37 3.73
C LEU A 80 -0.21 -3.87 3.96
N GLU A 81 -1.30 -4.63 4.07
CA GLU A 81 -1.21 -6.08 4.23
C GLU A 81 -0.50 -6.73 3.04
N ALA A 82 -0.86 -6.33 1.82
CA ALA A 82 -0.23 -6.85 0.61
C ALA A 82 1.26 -6.51 0.56
N MET A 83 1.61 -5.28 0.92
CA MET A 83 2.99 -4.83 0.93
C MET A 83 3.82 -5.58 1.97
N LEU A 84 3.30 -5.73 3.18
CA LEU A 84 4.00 -6.46 4.22
C LEU A 84 4.18 -7.94 3.86
N ALA A 85 3.17 -8.56 3.28
CA ALA A 85 3.28 -9.94 2.83
C ALA A 85 4.33 -10.08 1.73
N GLY A 86 4.33 -9.16 0.77
CA GLY A 86 5.31 -9.17 -0.32
C GLY A 86 6.73 -8.90 0.18
N LEU A 87 6.90 -7.97 1.09
CA LEU A 87 8.21 -7.67 1.67
C LEU A 87 8.74 -8.85 2.49
N THR A 88 7.86 -9.53 3.23
CA THR A 88 8.23 -10.73 3.98
C THR A 88 8.74 -11.82 3.03
N ALA A 89 8.03 -12.04 1.93
CA ALA A 89 8.45 -13.01 0.92
C ALA A 89 9.80 -12.61 0.30
N SER A 90 9.97 -11.33 -0.03
CA SER A 90 11.22 -10.81 -0.58
C SER A 90 12.38 -10.99 0.40
N TYR A 91 12.13 -10.72 1.68
CA TYR A 91 13.16 -10.89 2.71
C TYR A 91 13.67 -12.33 2.74
N HIS A 92 12.76 -13.30 2.78
CA HIS A 92 13.15 -14.70 2.82
C HIS A 92 13.89 -15.14 1.55
N GLN A 93 13.43 -14.67 0.41
CA GLN A 93 14.07 -14.99 -0.87
C GLN A 93 15.49 -14.41 -0.95
N LEU A 94 15.65 -13.13 -0.63
CA LEU A 94 16.94 -12.46 -0.70
C LEU A 94 17.92 -13.02 0.34
N LYS A 95 17.43 -13.33 1.52
CA LYS A 95 18.25 -13.92 2.58
C LYS A 95 18.70 -15.34 2.21
N GLY A 96 17.82 -16.10 1.53
CA GLY A 96 18.14 -17.45 1.09
C GLY A 96 19.18 -17.47 -0.04
N ASP A 97 19.25 -16.39 -0.83
CA ASP A 97 20.18 -16.26 -1.95
C ASP A 97 21.57 -15.75 -1.54
N SER A 98 21.71 -15.34 -0.30
CA SER A 98 22.99 -14.83 0.23
C SER A 98 23.79 -15.92 1.00
#